data_0173356023634ffefe24f4ca293babcc
#
_entry.id   0173356023634ffefe24f4ca293babcc
#
_cell.length_a   1.000
_cell.length_b   1.000
_cell.length_c   1.000
_cell.angle_alpha   90.00
_cell.angle_beta   90.00
_cell.angle_gamma   90.00
#
_symmetry.space_group_name_H-M   'P 1'
#
loop_
_entity.id
_entity.type
_entity.pdbx_description
1 polymer ?
#
loop_
_entity_poly.entity_id
_entity_poly.type
_entity_poly.pdbx_seq_one_letter_code
_entity_poly.pdbx_strand_id
1 'polypeptide(L)'
;MHFSRLKLNGFKSFVDPTELLIEPGLTGVVGPNGCGKSNLVEALRWVMGETSAKQIRGTEMDDVIFSGTASRPPRNNATVELHLENPDRDAPAVYNDGNSIAVSRHIRRGLGSSYRVNSKEVRARDLQLLFADATTGARSTAIVSQGQVGAIINAKPDQRRHLLEEAAGITGLHSRRHEAELRLRAAE
;
A
#
# COMPACT_ATOMS: atom_id res chain seq x y z
N MET A 1 -8.09 9.70 -8.06
CA MET A 1 -7.81 8.23 -8.09
C MET A 1 -8.53 7.51 -6.95
N HIS A 2 -9.03 6.27 -7.16
CA HIS A 2 -9.59 5.41 -6.11
C HIS A 2 -9.25 3.94 -6.38
N PHE A 3 -9.22 3.13 -5.31
CA PHE A 3 -8.99 1.69 -5.43
C PHE A 3 -10.22 1.03 -6.06
N SER A 4 -10.00 0.09 -6.97
CA SER A 4 -11.09 -0.68 -7.60
C SER A 4 -10.97 -2.18 -7.39
N ARG A 5 -9.75 -2.69 -7.23
CA ARG A 5 -9.52 -4.14 -7.15
C ARG A 5 -8.21 -4.47 -6.48
N LEU A 6 -8.23 -5.50 -5.63
CA LEU A 6 -7.05 -6.07 -5.00
C LEU A 6 -6.95 -7.56 -5.36
N LYS A 7 -5.81 -7.98 -5.92
CA LYS A 7 -5.50 -9.38 -6.19
C LYS A 7 -4.35 -9.84 -5.32
N LEU A 8 -4.47 -11.03 -4.76
CA LEU A 8 -3.47 -11.65 -3.90
C LEU A 8 -3.19 -13.09 -4.35
N ASN A 9 -1.95 -13.52 -4.22
CA ASN A 9 -1.55 -14.90 -4.44
C ASN A 9 -0.31 -15.23 -3.60
N GLY A 10 -0.37 -16.29 -2.82
CA GLY A 10 0.72 -16.72 -1.95
C GLY A 10 1.02 -15.79 -0.77
N PHE A 11 0.16 -14.80 -0.51
CA PHE A 11 0.37 -13.79 0.52
C PHE A 11 -0.30 -14.21 1.84
N LYS A 12 0.49 -14.50 2.86
CA LYS A 12 0.03 -14.93 4.21
C LYS A 12 -1.05 -16.01 4.13
N SER A 13 -2.28 -15.74 4.57
CA SER A 13 -3.40 -16.69 4.52
C SER A 13 -4.02 -16.84 3.12
N PHE A 14 -3.69 -16.00 2.17
CA PHE A 14 -4.19 -16.05 0.78
C PHE A 14 -3.24 -16.87 -0.10
N VAL A 15 -3.38 -18.20 0.00
CA VAL A 15 -2.50 -19.17 -0.69
C VAL A 15 -2.80 -19.22 -2.17
N ASP A 16 -4.08 -19.26 -2.51
CA ASP A 16 -4.58 -19.35 -3.87
C ASP A 16 -4.93 -17.95 -4.42
N PRO A 17 -4.96 -17.77 -5.74
CA PRO A 17 -5.36 -16.50 -6.33
C PRO A 17 -6.72 -16.04 -5.78
N THR A 18 -6.72 -14.90 -5.15
CA THR A 18 -7.90 -14.27 -4.54
C THR A 18 -8.06 -12.87 -5.10
N GLU A 19 -9.26 -12.53 -5.51
CA GLU A 19 -9.60 -11.22 -6.03
C GLU A 19 -10.72 -10.60 -5.19
N LEU A 20 -10.55 -9.32 -4.86
CA LEU A 20 -11.49 -8.53 -4.10
C LEU A 20 -11.80 -7.25 -4.88
N LEU A 21 -13.07 -7.01 -5.14
CA LEU A 21 -13.54 -5.75 -5.69
C LEU A 21 -13.67 -4.72 -4.54
N ILE A 22 -13.31 -3.49 -4.82
CA ILE A 22 -13.39 -2.36 -3.90
C ILE A 22 -14.30 -1.32 -4.57
N GLU A 23 -15.48 -1.15 -4.00
CA GLU A 23 -16.45 -0.20 -4.51
C GLU A 23 -16.09 1.24 -4.09
N PRO A 24 -16.51 2.25 -4.86
CA PRO A 24 -16.33 3.65 -4.49
C PRO A 24 -16.97 3.98 -3.13
N GLY A 25 -16.34 4.88 -2.38
CA GLY A 25 -16.80 5.29 -1.05
C GLY A 25 -16.18 4.46 0.09
N LEU A 26 -16.96 4.14 1.11
CA LEU A 26 -16.48 3.40 2.28
C LEU A 26 -16.63 1.89 2.08
N THR A 27 -15.52 1.18 2.03
CA THR A 27 -15.50 -0.28 1.98
C THR A 27 -15.09 -0.84 3.34
N GLY A 28 -15.95 -1.66 3.94
CA GLY A 28 -15.72 -2.34 5.21
C GLY A 28 -15.37 -3.82 5.03
N VAL A 29 -14.30 -4.29 5.69
CA VAL A 29 -13.92 -5.70 5.71
C VAL A 29 -14.36 -6.32 7.02
N VAL A 30 -15.38 -7.17 6.98
CA VAL A 30 -15.99 -7.82 8.15
C VAL A 30 -15.87 -9.35 8.05
N GLY A 31 -15.89 -10.03 9.18
CA GLY A 31 -15.81 -11.49 9.24
C GLY A 31 -15.33 -11.98 10.61
N PRO A 32 -15.36 -13.31 10.87
CA PRO A 32 -14.94 -13.92 12.13
C PRO A 32 -13.44 -13.70 12.40
N ASN A 33 -13.01 -13.97 13.64
CA ASN A 33 -11.59 -13.90 13.99
C ASN A 33 -10.81 -14.98 13.24
N GLY A 34 -9.59 -14.65 12.80
CA GLY A 34 -8.71 -15.58 12.07
C GLY A 34 -8.97 -15.73 10.57
N CYS A 35 -10.03 -15.14 10.00
CA CYS A 35 -10.35 -15.29 8.57
C CYS A 35 -9.45 -14.46 7.61
N GLY A 36 -8.45 -13.75 8.10
CA GLY A 36 -7.49 -13.03 7.25
C GLY A 36 -7.78 -11.55 7.02
N LYS A 37 -8.78 -10.93 7.70
CA LYS A 37 -9.09 -9.48 7.55
C LYS A 37 -7.87 -8.57 7.65
N SER A 38 -7.06 -8.76 8.68
CA SER A 38 -5.85 -7.97 8.87
C SER A 38 -4.81 -8.21 7.79
N ASN A 39 -4.76 -9.41 7.23
CA ASN A 39 -3.84 -9.73 6.13
C ASN A 39 -4.21 -8.98 4.84
N LEU A 40 -5.50 -8.65 4.62
CA LEU A 40 -5.93 -7.79 3.51
C LEU A 40 -5.40 -6.36 3.65
N VAL A 41 -5.55 -5.78 4.85
CA VAL A 41 -5.02 -4.44 5.14
C VAL A 41 -3.50 -4.41 5.00
N GLU A 42 -2.82 -5.47 5.43
CA GLU A 42 -1.38 -5.60 5.29
C GLU A 42 -0.95 -5.75 3.83
N ALA A 43 -1.70 -6.50 3.04
CA ALA A 43 -1.45 -6.63 1.60
C ALA A 43 -1.57 -5.28 0.88
N LEU A 44 -2.61 -4.47 1.21
CA LEU A 44 -2.75 -3.11 0.70
C LEU A 44 -1.53 -2.25 1.06
N ARG A 45 -1.15 -2.20 2.32
CA ARG A 45 0.03 -1.45 2.77
C ARG A 45 1.31 -1.93 2.09
N TRP A 46 1.45 -3.24 1.97
CA TRP A 46 2.61 -3.87 1.39
C TRP A 46 2.78 -3.53 -0.09
N VAL A 47 1.71 -3.61 -0.90
CA VAL A 47 1.77 -3.27 -2.33
C VAL A 47 1.99 -1.79 -2.57
N MET A 48 1.56 -0.92 -1.66
CA MET A 48 1.79 0.53 -1.71
C MET A 48 3.20 0.96 -1.24
N GLY A 49 4.10 0.02 -0.98
CA GLY A 49 5.50 0.32 -0.70
C GLY A 49 5.89 0.33 0.78
N GLU A 50 5.12 -0.31 1.68
CA GLU A 50 5.59 -0.51 3.06
C GLU A 50 6.82 -1.41 3.07
N THR A 51 7.90 -0.93 3.66
CA THR A 51 9.19 -1.63 3.75
C THR A 51 9.51 -2.15 5.16
N SER A 52 8.71 -1.79 6.15
CA SER A 52 8.89 -2.25 7.52
C SER A 52 8.19 -3.59 7.74
N ALA A 53 8.96 -4.65 8.04
CA ALA A 53 8.42 -5.96 8.38
C ALA A 53 7.49 -5.88 9.61
N LYS A 54 7.80 -5.03 10.60
CA LYS A 54 6.98 -4.82 11.80
C LYS A 54 5.57 -4.29 11.47
N GLN A 55 5.44 -3.43 10.46
CA GLN A 55 4.14 -2.86 10.05
C GLN A 55 3.22 -3.90 9.40
N ILE A 56 3.79 -4.97 8.88
CA ILE A 56 3.09 -6.12 8.31
C ILE A 56 3.13 -7.34 9.24
N ARG A 57 3.35 -7.12 10.54
CA ARG A 57 3.38 -8.14 11.59
C ARG A 57 4.32 -9.31 11.27
N GLY A 58 5.50 -9.02 10.70
CA GLY A 58 6.58 -9.95 10.42
C GLY A 58 7.86 -9.54 11.12
N THR A 59 8.81 -10.46 11.22
CA THR A 59 10.19 -10.21 11.62
C THR A 59 11.05 -9.85 10.41
N GLU A 60 10.78 -10.52 9.30
CA GLU A 60 11.42 -10.31 8.01
C GLU A 60 10.39 -10.05 6.92
N MET A 61 10.82 -9.50 5.80
CA MET A 61 9.93 -9.22 4.68
C MET A 61 9.40 -10.50 4.03
N ASP A 62 10.13 -11.57 4.09
CA ASP A 62 9.75 -12.89 3.58
C ASP A 62 8.58 -13.53 4.35
N ASP A 63 8.25 -13.03 5.55
CA ASP A 63 7.11 -13.49 6.36
C ASP A 63 5.74 -13.17 5.73
N VAL A 64 5.72 -12.37 4.67
CA VAL A 64 4.51 -12.18 3.87
C VAL A 64 4.19 -13.37 2.98
N ILE A 65 5.18 -14.22 2.70
CA ILE A 65 5.00 -15.42 1.87
C ILE A 65 4.36 -16.51 2.73
N PHE A 66 3.36 -17.19 2.18
CA PHE A 66 2.71 -18.30 2.87
C PHE A 66 3.72 -19.36 3.31
N SER A 67 3.80 -19.60 4.61
CA SER A 67 4.80 -20.49 5.25
C SER A 67 4.39 -21.96 5.28
N GLY A 68 3.19 -22.30 4.76
CA GLY A 68 2.66 -23.65 4.81
C GLY A 68 1.75 -23.91 6.01
N THR A 69 1.03 -25.02 5.95
CA THR A 69 0.24 -25.61 7.03
C THR A 69 0.45 -27.12 7.04
N ALA A 70 -0.15 -27.83 7.99
CA ALA A 70 -0.11 -29.30 8.02
C ALA A 70 -0.68 -29.94 6.73
N SER A 71 -1.58 -29.25 6.01
CA SER A 71 -2.25 -29.77 4.81
C SER A 71 -1.79 -29.10 3.50
N ARG A 72 -0.99 -28.01 3.55
CA ARG A 72 -0.57 -27.28 2.36
C ARG A 72 0.93 -26.94 2.43
N PRO A 73 1.71 -27.21 1.38
CA PRO A 73 3.13 -26.88 1.34
C PRO A 73 3.36 -25.37 1.34
N PRO A 74 4.51 -24.89 1.84
CA PRO A 74 4.89 -23.49 1.78
C PRO A 74 5.01 -23.01 0.33
N ARG A 75 4.83 -21.70 0.12
CA ARG A 75 5.11 -21.06 -1.17
C ARG A 75 6.51 -20.45 -1.17
N ASN A 76 7.06 -20.25 -2.37
CA ASN A 76 8.36 -19.59 -2.54
C ASN A 76 8.22 -18.13 -2.98
N ASN A 77 7.01 -17.70 -3.27
CA ASN A 77 6.72 -16.34 -3.70
C ASN A 77 5.35 -15.87 -3.21
N ALA A 78 5.18 -14.56 -3.20
CA ALA A 78 3.88 -13.92 -3.04
C ALA A 78 3.76 -12.74 -4.02
N THR A 79 2.54 -12.50 -4.48
CA THR A 79 2.22 -11.39 -5.37
C THR A 79 0.97 -10.68 -4.86
N VAL A 80 1.02 -9.37 -4.81
CA VAL A 80 -0.15 -8.53 -4.58
C VAL A 80 -0.20 -7.51 -5.70
N GLU A 81 -1.39 -7.34 -6.28
CA GLU A 81 -1.67 -6.38 -7.33
C GLU A 81 -2.87 -5.52 -6.92
N LEU A 82 -2.73 -4.22 -7.04
CA LEU A 82 -3.73 -3.21 -6.73
C LEU A 82 -4.07 -2.45 -8.00
N HIS A 83 -5.34 -2.42 -8.34
CA HIS A 83 -5.86 -1.62 -9.44
C HIS A 83 -6.50 -0.35 -8.89
N LEU A 84 -6.20 0.76 -9.55
CA LEU A 84 -6.75 2.08 -9.27
C LEU A 84 -7.45 2.59 -10.52
N GLU A 85 -8.64 3.17 -10.33
CA GLU A 85 -9.29 3.97 -11.35
C GLU A 85 -8.81 5.42 -11.27
N ASN A 86 -8.53 6.02 -12.42
CA ASN A 86 -7.98 7.37 -12.57
C ASN A 86 -8.70 8.15 -13.67
N PRO A 87 -10.03 8.32 -13.55
CA PRO A 87 -10.84 8.98 -14.58
C PRO A 87 -10.45 10.44 -14.80
N ASP A 88 -10.10 11.14 -13.72
CA ASP A 88 -9.72 12.57 -13.73
C ASP A 88 -8.25 12.80 -14.09
N ARG A 89 -7.49 11.73 -14.32
CA ARG A 89 -6.08 11.76 -14.67
C ARG A 89 -5.20 12.54 -13.68
N ASP A 90 -5.48 12.39 -12.38
CA ASP A 90 -4.75 13.04 -11.28
C ASP A 90 -3.41 12.39 -10.97
N ALA A 91 -3.09 11.24 -11.58
CA ALA A 91 -1.83 10.55 -11.39
C ALA A 91 -0.65 11.35 -11.97
N PRO A 92 0.57 11.13 -11.46
CA PRO A 92 1.78 11.68 -12.07
C PRO A 92 1.86 11.38 -13.56
N ALA A 93 2.33 12.33 -14.36
CA ALA A 93 2.35 12.26 -15.83
C ALA A 93 2.99 10.96 -16.38
N VAL A 94 3.99 10.42 -15.67
CA VAL A 94 4.69 9.18 -16.07
C VAL A 94 3.77 7.95 -16.06
N TYR A 95 2.68 7.98 -15.28
CA TYR A 95 1.74 6.86 -15.11
C TYR A 95 0.34 7.18 -15.62
N ASN A 96 0.17 8.30 -16.29
CA ASN A 96 -1.13 8.88 -16.65
C ASN A 96 -1.57 8.59 -18.10
N ASP A 97 -1.08 7.49 -18.68
CA ASP A 97 -1.38 7.08 -20.05
C ASP A 97 -2.82 6.58 -20.25
N GLY A 98 -3.49 6.17 -19.14
CA GLY A 98 -4.84 5.58 -19.17
C GLY A 98 -5.71 6.01 -18.00
N ASN A 99 -6.97 5.55 -18.00
CA ASN A 99 -7.93 5.78 -16.92
C ASN A 99 -7.80 4.78 -15.76
N SER A 100 -6.85 3.84 -15.85
CA SER A 100 -6.56 2.87 -14.81
C SER A 100 -5.06 2.69 -14.63
N ILE A 101 -4.64 2.38 -13.42
CA ILE A 101 -3.25 2.13 -13.05
C ILE A 101 -3.20 0.81 -12.31
N ALA A 102 -2.37 -0.12 -12.77
CA ALA A 102 -2.10 -1.38 -12.09
C ALA A 102 -0.75 -1.30 -11.39
N VAL A 103 -0.77 -1.49 -10.07
CA VAL A 103 0.43 -1.53 -9.23
C VAL A 103 0.62 -2.94 -8.71
N SER A 104 1.78 -3.53 -8.89
CA SER A 104 2.07 -4.85 -8.37
C SER A 104 3.38 -4.90 -7.62
N ARG A 105 3.39 -5.70 -6.56
CA ARG A 105 4.59 -6.09 -5.83
C ARG A 105 4.69 -7.60 -5.81
N HIS A 106 5.86 -8.08 -6.14
CA HIS A 106 6.21 -9.49 -6.13
C HIS A 106 7.41 -9.70 -5.21
N ILE A 107 7.39 -10.75 -4.39
CA ILE A 107 8.51 -11.16 -3.56
C ILE A 107 8.83 -12.63 -3.82
N ARG A 108 10.11 -12.95 -3.87
CA ARG A 108 10.63 -14.33 -3.85
C ARG A 108 11.50 -14.53 -2.63
N ARG A 109 11.30 -15.66 -1.98
CA ARG A 109 12.05 -16.02 -0.77
C ARG A 109 13.55 -15.94 -1.01
N GLY A 110 14.24 -15.17 -0.17
CA GLY A 110 15.68 -14.93 -0.24
C GLY A 110 16.17 -14.06 -1.40
N LEU A 111 15.29 -13.57 -2.29
CA LEU A 111 15.65 -12.73 -3.45
C LEU A 111 15.08 -11.31 -3.38
N GLY A 112 14.27 -11.03 -2.35
CA GLY A 112 13.69 -9.70 -2.15
C GLY A 112 12.45 -9.40 -3.01
N SER A 113 12.08 -8.11 -3.05
CA SER A 113 10.86 -7.63 -3.71
C SER A 113 11.17 -6.86 -4.98
N SER A 114 10.33 -7.02 -6.00
CA SER A 114 10.24 -6.16 -7.19
C SER A 114 8.89 -5.44 -7.25
N TYR A 115 8.87 -4.26 -7.86
CA TYR A 115 7.69 -3.40 -7.95
C TYR A 115 7.42 -3.05 -9.41
N ARG A 116 6.15 -2.99 -9.81
CA ARG A 116 5.75 -2.59 -11.16
C ARG A 116 4.55 -1.67 -11.12
N VAL A 117 4.54 -0.71 -12.04
CA VAL A 117 3.40 0.16 -12.33
C VAL A 117 3.10 0.04 -13.82
N ASN A 118 1.88 -0.31 -14.19
CA ASN A 118 1.48 -0.59 -15.57
C ASN A 118 2.47 -1.53 -16.29
N SER A 119 2.87 -2.62 -15.60
CA SER A 119 3.84 -3.63 -16.06
C SER A 119 5.30 -3.15 -16.20
N LYS A 120 5.59 -1.86 -16.04
CA LYS A 120 6.96 -1.31 -16.03
C LYS A 120 7.56 -1.45 -14.64
N GLU A 121 8.80 -1.93 -14.55
CA GLU A 121 9.51 -2.03 -13.28
C GLU A 121 9.88 -0.65 -12.74
N VAL A 122 9.66 -0.45 -11.45
CA VAL A 122 9.89 0.83 -10.75
C VAL A 122 10.61 0.59 -9.43
N ARG A 123 11.21 1.63 -8.86
CA ARG A 123 11.81 1.57 -7.53
C ARG A 123 10.74 1.72 -6.46
N ALA A 124 10.99 1.16 -5.28
CA ALA A 124 10.10 1.31 -4.12
C ALA A 124 9.79 2.78 -3.81
N ARG A 125 10.78 3.67 -3.95
CA ARG A 125 10.62 5.12 -3.72
C ARG A 125 9.64 5.76 -4.71
N ASP A 126 9.72 5.41 -5.98
CA ASP A 126 8.84 5.97 -7.02
C ASP A 126 7.39 5.56 -6.78
N LEU A 127 7.20 4.33 -6.32
CA LEU A 127 5.90 3.82 -5.91
C LEU A 127 5.35 4.55 -4.68
N GLN A 128 6.18 4.76 -3.66
CA GLN A 128 5.79 5.52 -2.46
C GLN A 128 5.38 6.96 -2.82
N LEU A 129 6.07 7.60 -3.75
CA LEU A 129 5.72 8.94 -4.26
C LEU A 129 4.38 8.92 -5.00
N LEU A 130 4.13 7.94 -5.87
CA LEU A 130 2.84 7.78 -6.54
C LEU A 130 1.68 7.79 -5.55
N PHE A 131 1.78 7.02 -4.47
CA PHE A 131 0.72 6.94 -3.46
C PHE A 131 0.68 8.14 -2.51
N ALA A 132 1.80 8.80 -2.24
CA ALA A 132 1.83 10.03 -1.45
C ALA A 132 1.09 11.16 -2.17
N ASP A 133 1.26 11.26 -3.48
CA ASP A 133 0.57 12.24 -4.33
C ASP A 133 -0.95 11.98 -4.42
N ALA A 134 -1.33 10.71 -4.41
CA ALA A 134 -2.72 10.29 -4.49
C ALA A 134 -3.48 10.39 -3.16
N THR A 135 -2.86 10.91 -2.09
CA THR A 135 -3.42 10.92 -0.72
C THR A 135 -3.83 9.54 -0.17
N THR A 136 -3.37 8.48 -0.81
CA THR A 136 -3.75 7.09 -0.54
C THR A 136 -2.57 6.21 -0.14
N GLY A 137 -1.49 6.80 0.41
CA GLY A 137 -0.27 6.07 0.79
C GLY A 137 -0.48 4.92 1.78
N ALA A 138 0.51 4.05 1.91
CA ALA A 138 0.49 2.87 2.79
C ALA A 138 0.22 3.19 4.26
N ARG A 139 0.46 4.42 4.67
CA ARG A 139 0.20 4.95 6.02
C ARG A 139 -0.94 5.96 6.04
N SER A 140 -1.64 6.14 4.92
CA SER A 140 -2.74 7.08 4.77
C SER A 140 -3.90 6.75 5.70
N THR A 141 -4.60 7.80 6.14
CA THR A 141 -5.88 7.72 6.86
C THR A 141 -6.99 7.08 6.03
N ALA A 142 -6.81 6.94 4.73
CA ALA A 142 -7.73 6.20 3.86
C ALA A 142 -7.83 4.70 4.22
N ILE A 143 -6.79 4.14 4.88
CA ILE A 143 -6.79 2.74 5.34
C ILE A 143 -6.80 2.70 6.86
N VAL A 144 -7.97 2.43 7.43
CA VAL A 144 -8.17 2.34 8.87
C VAL A 144 -8.14 0.88 9.31
N SER A 145 -7.12 0.48 10.07
CA SER A 145 -7.04 -0.85 10.68
C SER A 145 -7.64 -0.89 12.09
N GLN A 146 -7.89 -2.09 12.58
CA GLN A 146 -8.37 -2.32 13.94
C GLN A 146 -7.48 -1.61 14.97
N GLY A 147 -8.07 -0.86 15.87
CA GLY A 147 -7.36 -0.08 16.90
C GLY A 147 -6.94 1.33 16.48
N GLN A 148 -6.84 1.63 15.20
CA GLN A 148 -6.50 2.99 14.73
C GLN A 148 -7.57 4.02 15.07
N VAL A 149 -8.86 3.65 15.05
CA VAL A 149 -9.96 4.56 15.43
C VAL A 149 -9.74 5.07 16.87
N GLY A 150 -9.44 4.18 17.81
CA GLY A 150 -9.13 4.57 19.19
C GLY A 150 -7.88 5.45 19.29
N ALA A 151 -6.84 5.16 18.50
CA ALA A 151 -5.63 5.97 18.46
C ALA A 151 -5.91 7.39 17.92
N ILE A 152 -6.75 7.52 16.89
CA ILE A 152 -7.17 8.81 16.33
C ILE A 152 -7.97 9.63 17.35
N ILE A 153 -8.91 9.01 18.05
CA ILE A 153 -9.74 9.68 19.07
C ILE A 153 -8.87 10.20 20.22
N ASN A 154 -7.89 9.42 20.65
CA ASN A 154 -6.99 9.74 21.77
C ASN A 154 -5.72 10.48 21.33
N ALA A 155 -5.58 10.84 20.06
CA ALA A 155 -4.39 11.50 19.52
C ALA A 155 -4.18 12.87 20.15
N LYS A 156 -2.92 13.22 20.40
CA LYS A 156 -2.49 14.56 20.85
C LYS A 156 -2.73 15.61 19.75
N PRO A 157 -2.83 16.92 20.09
CA PRO A 157 -3.09 17.98 19.11
C PRO A 157 -2.17 17.94 17.87
N ASP A 158 -0.86 17.74 18.06
CA ASP A 158 0.10 17.66 16.96
C ASP A 158 -0.14 16.47 16.04
N GLN A 159 -0.52 15.32 16.60
CA GLN A 159 -0.88 14.13 15.85
C GLN A 159 -2.20 14.33 15.09
N ARG A 160 -3.20 15.01 15.69
CA ARG A 160 -4.45 15.35 15.01
C ARG A 160 -4.21 16.30 13.84
N ARG A 161 -3.31 17.27 14.01
CA ARG A 161 -2.92 18.18 12.93
C ARG A 161 -2.34 17.39 11.75
N HIS A 162 -1.44 16.45 11.98
CA HIS A 162 -0.87 15.60 10.95
C HIS A 162 -1.96 14.79 10.20
N LEU A 163 -2.93 14.23 10.94
CA LEU A 163 -4.06 13.51 10.36
C LEU A 163 -4.93 14.41 9.46
N LEU A 164 -5.15 15.66 9.87
CA LEU A 164 -5.90 16.64 9.07
C LEU A 164 -5.11 17.07 7.81
N GLU A 165 -3.81 17.28 7.93
CA GLU A 165 -2.93 17.60 6.80
C GLU A 165 -2.89 16.45 5.78
N GLU A 166 -2.90 15.21 6.26
CA GLU A 166 -2.96 14.01 5.43
C GLU A 166 -4.33 13.89 4.74
N ALA A 167 -5.43 14.05 5.48
CA ALA A 167 -6.78 14.02 4.93
C ALA A 167 -7.03 15.15 3.91
N ALA A 168 -6.37 16.30 4.09
CA ALA A 168 -6.39 17.42 3.15
C ALA A 168 -5.48 17.22 1.92
N GLY A 169 -4.69 16.14 1.86
CA GLY A 169 -3.83 15.85 0.73
C GLY A 169 -2.57 16.72 0.60
N ILE A 170 -2.21 17.48 1.64
CA ILE A 170 -1.08 18.41 1.59
C ILE A 170 0.26 17.79 1.98
N THR A 171 0.27 16.57 2.50
CA THR A 171 1.48 15.88 2.97
C THR A 171 2.46 15.60 1.81
N GLY A 172 1.94 15.25 0.63
CA GLY A 172 2.74 15.07 -0.59
C GLY A 172 3.42 16.35 -1.07
N LEU A 173 2.75 17.49 -0.92
CA LEU A 173 3.30 18.81 -1.28
C LEU A 173 4.49 19.18 -0.39
N HIS A 174 4.45 18.88 0.91
CA HIS A 174 5.56 19.11 1.82
C HIS A 174 6.80 18.29 1.47
N SER A 175 6.62 17.03 1.08
CA SER A 175 7.72 16.14 0.66
C SER A 175 8.37 16.63 -0.63
N ARG A 176 7.58 17.04 -1.63
CA ARG A 176 8.08 17.60 -2.89
C ARG A 176 8.82 18.92 -2.70
N ARG A 177 8.27 19.79 -1.86
CA ARG A 177 8.91 21.06 -1.52
C ARG A 177 10.27 20.82 -0.89
N HIS A 178 10.35 19.93 0.10
CA HIS A 178 11.60 19.59 0.77
C HIS A 178 12.63 19.00 -0.19
N GLU A 179 12.22 18.13 -1.11
CA GLU A 179 13.11 17.56 -2.13
C GLU A 179 13.60 18.64 -3.10
N ALA A 180 12.73 19.56 -3.52
CA ALA A 180 13.13 20.70 -4.36
C ALA A 180 14.12 21.62 -3.63
N GLU A 181 13.90 21.92 -2.36
CA GLU A 181 14.82 22.71 -1.53
C GLU A 181 16.19 22.04 -1.38
N LEU A 182 16.24 20.70 -1.20
CA LEU A 182 17.49 19.95 -1.14
C LEU A 182 18.24 19.99 -2.48
N ARG A 183 17.53 19.87 -3.61
CA ARG A 183 18.14 19.96 -4.95
C ARG A 183 18.69 21.36 -5.23
N LEU A 184 17.97 22.41 -4.84
CA LEU A 184 18.45 23.79 -4.98
C LEU A 184 19.74 24.02 -4.18
N ARG A 185 19.76 23.59 -2.92
CA ARG A 185 20.97 23.71 -2.07
C ARG A 185 22.16 22.89 -2.58
N ALA A 186 21.91 21.81 -3.30
CA ALA A 186 22.98 21.00 -3.89
C ALA A 186 23.51 21.59 -5.23
N ALA A 187 22.80 22.55 -5.81
CA ALA A 187 23.18 23.24 -7.04
C ALA A 187 23.84 24.61 -6.78
N GLU A 188 23.74 25.14 -5.55
CA GLU A 188 24.49 26.30 -5.05
C GLU A 188 25.88 25.88 -4.56
#